data_36eef83b98d43d5572cdf7073788ce6c
#
_entry.id   36eef83b98d43d5572cdf7073788ce6c
#
_cell.length_a   1.000
_cell.length_b   1.000
_cell.length_c   1.000
_cell.angle_alpha   90.00
_cell.angle_beta   90.00
_cell.angle_gamma   90.00
#
_symmetry.space_group_name_H-M   'P 1'
#
loop_
_entity.id
_entity.type
_entity.pdbx_description
1 polymer ?
#
loop_
_entity_poly.entity_id
_entity_poly.type
_entity_poly.pdbx_seq_one_letter_code
_entity_poly.pdbx_strand_id
1 'polypeptide(L)'
;MRACTADSACGAGGARPFLRLRREKTKTRTFCKRRAIKIRKNVEINRPNVLKYSLSRLKTWGTKEEEKGMKTVFEKVFQLSKHKTTAKTEVMAGITTFMTMAYILAVNPSILSAAGMDATAVLLATALSSFIGTACMALLANLPFALSAGMGLNAFLAYTVVLGMGYTWQVALLAVFVEGLIFVVLSLTNVREAIFNAIPLTLKRGVSVGIGLFICFIGLQNAGLAVDSATLVTITSFTENFSTHGICALLALIGLFIMAALYLHHVRGAILLGILATWVIGMICQVAGIYVPDPANGFYTLFPTMALTDFSKLGLTFGQCFNVDFSNVGIVNFIIVVFSFLFVDIFDTLGTLIGVATKADMLDEEGRLPGIKPALMADAIGTTVGAVMGTSTITTFVESASGVAVGGRTGLTALTTGLLFLASMFFAPIFTAIPSFATAPALMMVGYLMVSTVTEIRFDEDNMAEAIPAYLAIVAMPLFYSISEGISMGIISYVVLHVLSGKGKQVKPLMYVLAVLFVLKYIFL
;
A
#
# COMPACT_ATOMS: atom_id res chain seq x y z
N MET A 1 17.90 50.68 -24.17
CA MET A 1 17.34 51.75 -25.02
C MET A 1 15.83 51.70 -24.95
N ARG A 2 15.28 52.78 -24.37
CA ARG A 2 13.99 53.46 -24.57
C ARG A 2 12.74 52.54 -24.50
N ALA A 3 11.91 52.55 -23.44
CA ALA A 3 11.13 53.71 -22.88
C ALA A 3 10.01 54.18 -23.80
N CYS A 4 8.80 54.13 -23.29
CA CYS A 4 7.75 55.14 -23.16
C CYS A 4 6.40 54.42 -23.07
N THR A 5 5.74 54.44 -21.95
CA THR A 5 4.86 55.47 -21.31
C THR A 5 3.49 55.57 -21.95
N ALA A 6 2.47 55.21 -21.15
CA ALA A 6 1.38 56.05 -20.62
C ALA A 6 0.42 56.58 -21.70
N ASP A 7 -0.85 56.68 -21.54
CA ASP A 7 -1.73 57.13 -20.48
C ASP A 7 -3.20 57.00 -20.89
N SER A 8 -4.03 56.78 -19.88
CA SER A 8 -5.33 57.38 -19.61
C SER A 8 -6.42 57.51 -20.73
N ALA A 9 -7.61 57.04 -20.49
CA ALA A 9 -8.70 57.87 -20.04
C ALA A 9 -10.08 57.18 -20.16
N CYS A 10 -10.80 57.18 -19.08
CA CYS A 10 -12.22 57.39 -18.86
C CYS A 10 -13.22 57.29 -20.03
N GLY A 11 -14.31 56.55 -19.80
CA GLY A 11 -15.56 56.76 -20.52
C GLY A 11 -16.67 55.82 -20.08
N ALA A 12 -17.52 56.34 -19.25
CA ALA A 12 -18.73 55.74 -18.70
C ALA A 12 -19.73 55.21 -19.76
N GLY A 13 -20.52 54.23 -19.36
CA GLY A 13 -21.86 54.11 -19.91
C GLY A 13 -22.29 52.71 -20.35
N GLY A 14 -23.23 52.13 -19.68
CA GLY A 14 -24.13 51.19 -20.33
C GLY A 14 -24.35 49.87 -19.60
N ALA A 15 -25.17 49.90 -18.57
CA ALA A 15 -25.80 48.73 -18.02
C ALA A 15 -26.84 48.13 -18.98
N ARG A 16 -26.88 46.76 -18.91
CA ARG A 16 -27.85 45.84 -19.53
C ARG A 16 -27.43 45.21 -20.88
N PRO A 17 -27.46 43.85 -21.00
CA PRO A 17 -28.68 43.05 -20.85
C PRO A 17 -28.46 41.69 -20.16
N PHE A 18 -28.91 41.53 -18.94
CA PHE A 18 -28.90 40.20 -18.25
C PHE A 18 -30.31 39.59 -18.07
N LEU A 19 -31.31 40.09 -18.75
CA LEU A 19 -32.73 39.73 -18.55
C LEU A 19 -33.39 38.95 -19.72
N ARG A 20 -32.69 38.61 -20.81
CA ARG A 20 -33.28 37.86 -21.94
C ARG A 20 -33.03 36.35 -21.95
N LEU A 21 -32.09 35.84 -21.19
CA LEU A 21 -31.76 34.39 -21.19
C LEU A 21 -32.58 33.55 -20.20
N ARG A 22 -33.42 34.16 -19.36
CA ARG A 22 -34.21 33.43 -18.35
C ARG A 22 -35.62 33.04 -18.84
N ARG A 23 -36.11 33.56 -19.97
CA ARG A 23 -37.44 33.23 -20.51
C ARG A 23 -37.47 32.11 -21.54
N GLU A 24 -36.37 31.75 -22.16
CA GLU A 24 -36.34 30.63 -23.12
C GLU A 24 -36.13 29.24 -22.47
N LYS A 25 -35.50 29.15 -21.29
CA LYS A 25 -35.31 27.87 -20.60
C LYS A 25 -36.57 27.28 -19.98
N THR A 26 -37.62 28.08 -19.80
CA THR A 26 -38.90 27.63 -19.22
C THR A 26 -39.85 27.03 -20.25
N LYS A 27 -39.76 27.42 -21.52
CA LYS A 27 -40.63 26.87 -22.61
C LYS A 27 -40.14 25.52 -23.10
N THR A 28 -38.84 25.23 -23.05
CA THR A 28 -38.27 23.95 -23.51
C THR A 28 -38.49 22.81 -22.49
N ARG A 29 -38.58 23.10 -21.19
CA ARG A 29 -38.85 22.09 -20.16
C ARG A 29 -40.30 21.57 -20.18
N THR A 30 -41.25 22.38 -20.61
CA THR A 30 -42.67 22.01 -20.66
C THR A 30 -43.00 21.17 -21.90
N PHE A 31 -42.24 21.34 -22.99
CA PHE A 31 -42.43 20.54 -24.22
C PHE A 31 -41.87 19.13 -24.12
N CYS A 32 -40.75 18.94 -23.43
CA CYS A 32 -40.21 17.60 -23.20
C CYS A 32 -41.03 16.76 -22.20
N LYS A 33 -41.67 17.37 -21.19
CA LYS A 33 -42.54 16.65 -20.25
C LYS A 33 -43.84 16.14 -20.90
N ARG A 34 -44.40 16.84 -21.88
CA ARG A 34 -45.62 16.39 -22.58
C ARG A 34 -45.36 15.26 -23.60
N ARG A 35 -44.16 15.15 -24.16
CA ARG A 35 -43.80 14.07 -25.09
C ARG A 35 -43.43 12.77 -24.37
N ALA A 36 -42.85 12.83 -23.17
CA ALA A 36 -42.52 11.68 -22.33
C ALA A 36 -43.77 10.98 -21.75
N ILE A 37 -44.86 11.77 -21.51
CA ILE A 37 -46.12 11.23 -20.98
C ILE A 37 -46.93 10.52 -22.08
N LYS A 38 -46.80 10.96 -23.36
CA LYS A 38 -47.52 10.34 -24.50
C LYS A 38 -46.87 9.05 -24.98
N ILE A 39 -45.57 8.86 -24.78
CA ILE A 39 -44.87 7.61 -25.11
C ILE A 39 -45.10 6.52 -24.05
N ARG A 40 -45.41 6.91 -22.80
CA ARG A 40 -45.65 5.96 -21.70
C ARG A 40 -47.05 5.31 -21.71
N LYS A 41 -48.00 5.91 -22.46
CA LYS A 41 -49.37 5.38 -22.57
C LYS A 41 -49.62 4.39 -23.74
N ASN A 42 -48.68 4.25 -24.70
CA ASN A 42 -48.82 3.36 -25.85
C ASN A 42 -47.98 2.09 -25.82
N VAL A 43 -47.35 1.73 -24.68
CA VAL A 43 -46.54 0.51 -24.53
C VAL A 43 -47.16 -0.49 -23.52
N GLU A 44 -48.36 -0.20 -23.02
CA GLU A 44 -49.04 -1.04 -22.02
C GLU A 44 -50.18 -1.90 -22.61
N ILE A 45 -49.95 -2.54 -23.75
CA ILE A 45 -50.87 -3.64 -24.20
C ILE A 45 -50.02 -4.77 -24.82
N ASN A 46 -50.13 -5.95 -24.20
CA ASN A 46 -49.67 -7.28 -24.64
C ASN A 46 -48.24 -7.72 -24.29
N ARG A 47 -48.08 -8.28 -23.11
CA ARG A 47 -47.21 -9.46 -22.88
C ARG A 47 -47.86 -10.41 -21.86
N PRO A 48 -47.80 -11.72 -22.10
CA PRO A 48 -48.57 -12.71 -21.31
C PRO A 48 -47.94 -13.00 -19.95
N ASN A 49 -48.78 -13.38 -19.01
CA ASN A 49 -48.58 -13.60 -17.56
C ASN A 49 -47.56 -14.68 -17.12
N VAL A 50 -46.66 -15.15 -17.96
CA VAL A 50 -45.73 -16.24 -17.60
C VAL A 50 -44.42 -15.72 -16.96
N LEU A 51 -44.00 -14.50 -17.25
CA LEU A 51 -42.79 -13.89 -16.67
C LEU A 51 -42.99 -13.26 -15.28
N LYS A 52 -44.22 -13.02 -14.88
CA LYS A 52 -44.54 -12.45 -13.54
C LYS A 52 -44.42 -13.48 -12.41
N TYR A 53 -44.57 -14.77 -12.69
CA TYR A 53 -44.47 -15.84 -11.69
C TYR A 53 -43.03 -16.33 -11.41
N SER A 54 -42.11 -16.17 -12.34
CA SER A 54 -40.72 -16.58 -12.19
C SER A 54 -39.85 -15.54 -11.44
N LEU A 55 -40.15 -14.26 -11.66
CA LEU A 55 -39.42 -13.14 -10.98
C LEU A 55 -39.91 -12.89 -9.56
N SER A 56 -41.12 -13.35 -9.18
CA SER A 56 -41.60 -13.23 -7.79
C SER A 56 -40.95 -14.26 -6.85
N ARG A 57 -40.52 -15.42 -7.36
CA ARG A 57 -39.83 -16.45 -6.56
C ARG A 57 -38.33 -16.19 -6.36
N LEU A 58 -37.69 -15.37 -7.20
CA LEU A 58 -36.30 -14.93 -6.98
C LEU A 58 -36.21 -13.73 -6.03
N LYS A 59 -37.31 -13.05 -5.71
CA LYS A 59 -37.39 -11.95 -4.75
C LYS A 59 -37.68 -12.37 -3.30
N THR A 60 -37.85 -13.64 -3.01
CA THR A 60 -38.19 -14.14 -1.66
C THR A 60 -37.05 -14.93 -1.00
N TRP A 61 -35.80 -14.80 -1.46
CA TRP A 61 -34.62 -15.22 -0.70
C TRP A 61 -33.99 -13.98 -0.04
N GLY A 62 -34.47 -13.69 1.13
CA GLY A 62 -34.11 -12.57 1.99
C GLY A 62 -35.38 -11.95 2.54
N THR A 63 -35.91 -12.52 3.61
CA THR A 63 -37.10 -11.97 4.28
C THR A 63 -36.77 -10.56 4.75
N LYS A 64 -37.72 -9.62 4.62
CA LYS A 64 -37.58 -8.23 5.11
C LYS A 64 -37.14 -8.16 6.59
N GLU A 65 -37.30 -9.23 7.33
CA GLU A 65 -36.86 -9.37 8.74
C GLU A 65 -35.36 -9.65 8.84
N GLU A 66 -34.77 -10.49 7.96
CA GLU A 66 -33.31 -10.72 7.94
C GLU A 66 -32.55 -9.47 7.48
N GLU A 67 -33.08 -8.78 6.47
CA GLU A 67 -32.50 -7.51 6.00
C GLU A 67 -32.59 -6.41 7.07
N LYS A 68 -33.68 -6.40 7.85
CA LYS A 68 -33.87 -5.50 8.98
C LYS A 68 -32.97 -5.88 10.16
N GLY A 69 -32.79 -7.18 10.42
CA GLY A 69 -31.88 -7.71 11.43
C GLY A 69 -30.42 -7.38 11.11
N MET A 70 -29.98 -7.60 9.88
CA MET A 70 -28.61 -7.32 9.44
C MET A 70 -28.29 -5.82 9.44
N LYS A 71 -29.23 -4.96 9.03
CA LYS A 71 -29.08 -3.48 9.15
C LYS A 71 -28.95 -3.05 10.60
N THR A 72 -29.66 -3.71 11.53
CA THR A 72 -29.58 -3.41 12.97
C THR A 72 -28.24 -3.84 13.58
N VAL A 73 -27.67 -4.97 13.12
CA VAL A 73 -26.34 -5.45 13.56
C VAL A 73 -25.24 -4.52 13.08
N PHE A 74 -25.21 -4.17 11.79
CA PHE A 74 -24.21 -3.24 11.25
C PHE A 74 -24.30 -1.86 11.91
N GLU A 75 -25.49 -1.38 12.20
CA GLU A 75 -25.67 -0.11 12.93
C GLU A 75 -25.13 -0.18 14.36
N LYS A 76 -25.35 -1.30 15.07
CA LYS A 76 -24.83 -1.48 16.44
C LYS A 76 -23.32 -1.56 16.49
N VAL A 77 -22.68 -2.27 15.53
CA VAL A 77 -21.23 -2.50 15.53
C VAL A 77 -20.49 -1.31 14.94
N PHE A 78 -20.91 -0.80 13.77
CA PHE A 78 -20.15 0.19 13.02
C PHE A 78 -20.69 1.62 13.12
N GLN A 79 -21.85 1.83 13.76
CA GLN A 79 -22.44 3.16 13.98
C GLN A 79 -22.60 3.98 12.70
N LEU A 80 -23.10 3.34 11.62
CA LEU A 80 -23.16 3.91 10.28
C LEU A 80 -23.87 5.27 10.24
N SER A 81 -24.98 5.41 10.98
CA SER A 81 -25.74 6.67 11.06
C SER A 81 -24.93 7.80 11.69
N LYS A 82 -24.13 7.52 12.71
CA LYS A 82 -23.23 8.48 13.36
C LYS A 82 -22.17 9.00 12.37
N HIS A 83 -21.64 8.12 11.52
CA HIS A 83 -20.64 8.45 10.51
C HIS A 83 -21.26 8.91 9.19
N LYS A 84 -22.58 9.16 9.13
CA LYS A 84 -23.32 9.67 7.96
C LYS A 84 -23.10 8.84 6.69
N THR A 85 -23.00 7.52 6.83
CA THR A 85 -22.75 6.57 5.74
C THR A 85 -23.84 5.50 5.67
N THR A 86 -23.76 4.62 4.68
CA THR A 86 -24.69 3.49 4.48
C THR A 86 -23.91 2.20 4.25
N ALA A 87 -24.48 1.05 4.63
CA ALA A 87 -23.85 -0.25 4.41
C ALA A 87 -23.46 -0.48 2.93
N LYS A 88 -24.27 -0.01 1.99
CA LYS A 88 -23.94 -0.10 0.56
C LYS A 88 -22.71 0.71 0.19
N THR A 89 -22.58 1.93 0.70
CA THR A 89 -21.41 2.80 0.48
C THR A 89 -20.16 2.15 1.07
N GLU A 90 -20.24 1.64 2.30
CA GLU A 90 -19.13 0.99 3.00
C GLU A 90 -18.65 -0.27 2.26
N VAL A 91 -19.57 -1.14 1.81
CA VAL A 91 -19.22 -2.34 1.02
C VAL A 91 -18.57 -1.94 -0.30
N MET A 92 -19.12 -0.96 -1.03
CA MET A 92 -18.49 -0.47 -2.26
C MET A 92 -17.11 0.14 -2.03
N ALA A 93 -16.94 0.85 -0.92
CA ALA A 93 -15.64 1.38 -0.50
C ALA A 93 -14.65 0.25 -0.19
N GLY A 94 -15.08 -0.80 0.51
CA GLY A 94 -14.24 -1.97 0.80
C GLY A 94 -13.82 -2.73 -0.45
N ILE A 95 -14.72 -2.93 -1.42
CA ILE A 95 -14.39 -3.50 -2.72
C ILE A 95 -13.35 -2.62 -3.43
N THR A 96 -13.52 -1.29 -3.41
CA THR A 96 -12.58 -0.36 -4.03
C THR A 96 -11.20 -0.44 -3.38
N THR A 97 -11.13 -0.48 -2.04
CA THR A 97 -9.88 -0.65 -1.31
C THR A 97 -9.21 -1.98 -1.68
N PHE A 98 -9.96 -3.09 -1.68
CA PHE A 98 -9.41 -4.39 -2.09
C PHE A 98 -8.85 -4.36 -3.51
N MET A 99 -9.58 -3.79 -4.47
CA MET A 99 -9.10 -3.69 -5.87
C MET A 99 -7.80 -2.92 -6.01
N THR A 100 -7.56 -1.94 -5.14
CA THR A 100 -6.30 -1.17 -5.16
C THR A 100 -5.18 -1.87 -4.41
N MET A 101 -5.48 -2.76 -3.46
CA MET A 101 -4.50 -3.49 -2.64
C MET A 101 -4.21 -4.91 -3.13
N ALA A 102 -5.09 -5.52 -3.93
CA ALA A 102 -5.00 -6.94 -4.28
C ALA A 102 -3.70 -7.36 -4.99
N TYR A 103 -2.96 -6.39 -5.53
CA TYR A 103 -1.64 -6.64 -6.11
C TYR A 103 -0.65 -7.23 -5.09
N ILE A 104 -0.84 -7.00 -3.78
CA ILE A 104 0.04 -7.55 -2.73
C ILE A 104 0.03 -9.08 -2.71
N LEU A 105 -1.08 -9.71 -3.14
CA LEU A 105 -1.21 -11.16 -3.25
C LEU A 105 -0.28 -11.78 -4.30
N ALA A 106 0.19 -10.98 -5.28
CA ALA A 106 1.21 -11.40 -6.23
C ALA A 106 2.60 -10.91 -5.83
N VAL A 107 2.70 -9.67 -5.35
CA VAL A 107 3.98 -9.02 -5.05
C VAL A 107 4.63 -9.61 -3.79
N ASN A 108 3.89 -9.84 -2.71
CA ASN A 108 4.48 -10.36 -1.48
C ASN A 108 5.05 -11.78 -1.63
N PRO A 109 4.34 -12.75 -2.25
CA PRO A 109 4.93 -14.04 -2.57
C PRO A 109 6.18 -13.93 -3.46
N SER A 110 6.19 -13.03 -4.44
CA SER A 110 7.34 -12.80 -5.31
C SER A 110 8.57 -12.32 -4.53
N ILE A 111 8.40 -11.40 -3.58
CA ILE A 111 9.50 -10.88 -2.75
C ILE A 111 9.99 -11.95 -1.76
N LEU A 112 9.10 -12.59 -1.02
CA LEU A 112 9.50 -13.55 0.02
C LEU A 112 10.00 -14.88 -0.55
N SER A 113 9.64 -15.21 -1.80
CA SER A 113 10.21 -16.36 -2.50
C SER A 113 11.70 -16.18 -2.78
N ALA A 114 12.20 -14.97 -2.96
CA ALA A 114 13.62 -14.68 -3.06
C ALA A 114 14.38 -15.07 -1.78
N ALA A 115 13.71 -15.06 -0.63
CA ALA A 115 14.24 -15.56 0.65
C ALA A 115 14.11 -17.08 0.82
N GLY A 116 13.65 -17.83 -0.19
CA GLY A 116 13.49 -19.28 -0.17
C GLY A 116 12.16 -19.78 0.41
N MET A 117 11.16 -18.94 0.60
CA MET A 117 9.84 -19.32 1.07
C MET A 117 8.95 -19.82 -0.09
N ASP A 118 8.05 -20.80 0.17
CA ASP A 118 7.08 -21.25 -0.84
C ASP A 118 6.06 -20.17 -1.17
N ALA A 119 5.95 -19.79 -2.44
CA ALA A 119 5.10 -18.70 -2.90
C ALA A 119 3.62 -18.90 -2.55
N THR A 120 3.11 -20.14 -2.64
CA THR A 120 1.71 -20.45 -2.30
C THR A 120 1.48 -20.33 -0.80
N ALA A 121 2.40 -20.84 0.02
CA ALA A 121 2.33 -20.71 1.47
C ALA A 121 2.34 -19.25 1.92
N VAL A 122 3.24 -18.44 1.36
CA VAL A 122 3.31 -16.99 1.61
C VAL A 122 2.02 -16.29 1.20
N LEU A 123 1.43 -16.62 0.04
CA LEU A 123 0.15 -16.04 -0.39
C LEU A 123 -0.96 -16.35 0.60
N LEU A 124 -1.10 -17.61 1.01
CA LEU A 124 -2.10 -18.04 1.98
C LEU A 124 -1.90 -17.35 3.33
N ALA A 125 -0.65 -17.29 3.81
CA ALA A 125 -0.28 -16.57 5.02
C ALA A 125 -0.63 -15.07 4.93
N THR A 126 -0.31 -14.44 3.80
CA THR A 126 -0.58 -13.02 3.55
C THR A 126 -2.08 -12.73 3.54
N ALA A 127 -2.86 -13.50 2.78
CA ALA A 127 -4.30 -13.30 2.67
C ALA A 127 -5.00 -13.48 4.03
N LEU A 128 -4.62 -14.53 4.79
CA LEU A 128 -5.20 -14.82 6.09
C LEU A 128 -4.81 -13.76 7.13
N SER A 129 -3.54 -13.37 7.18
CA SER A 129 -3.05 -12.33 8.10
C SER A 129 -3.63 -10.96 7.79
N SER A 130 -3.77 -10.62 6.48
CA SER A 130 -4.44 -9.41 6.04
C SER A 130 -5.91 -9.38 6.46
N PHE A 131 -6.61 -10.52 6.35
CA PHE A 131 -7.98 -10.65 6.86
C PHE A 131 -8.03 -10.41 8.37
N ILE A 132 -7.18 -11.07 9.15
CA ILE A 132 -7.19 -10.98 10.62
C ILE A 132 -6.83 -9.56 11.07
N GLY A 133 -5.74 -8.98 10.57
CA GLY A 133 -5.32 -7.61 10.91
C GLY A 133 -6.38 -6.58 10.53
N THR A 134 -6.96 -6.69 9.33
CA THR A 134 -8.02 -5.79 8.86
C THR A 134 -9.33 -5.98 9.64
N ALA A 135 -9.68 -7.20 10.04
CA ALA A 135 -10.82 -7.46 10.91
C ALA A 135 -10.60 -6.87 12.31
N CYS A 136 -9.40 -6.96 12.86
CA CYS A 136 -9.05 -6.27 14.12
C CYS A 136 -9.19 -4.75 13.97
N MET A 137 -8.73 -4.16 12.88
CA MET A 137 -8.91 -2.72 12.59
C MET A 137 -10.39 -2.35 12.52
N ALA A 138 -11.20 -3.17 11.85
CA ALA A 138 -12.64 -2.98 11.72
C ALA A 138 -13.36 -3.02 13.08
N LEU A 139 -13.02 -3.98 13.91
CA LEU A 139 -13.76 -4.26 15.16
C LEU A 139 -13.26 -3.47 16.37
N LEU A 140 -11.93 -3.23 16.46
CA LEU A 140 -11.33 -2.54 17.60
C LEU A 140 -11.34 -1.02 17.40
N ALA A 141 -10.97 -0.56 16.20
CA ALA A 141 -10.84 0.87 15.91
C ALA A 141 -12.04 1.47 15.17
N ASN A 142 -12.87 0.65 14.53
CA ASN A 142 -13.96 1.07 13.65
C ASN A 142 -13.51 2.07 12.57
N LEU A 143 -12.31 1.86 11.99
CA LEU A 143 -11.73 2.69 10.96
C LEU A 143 -11.79 2.00 9.58
N PRO A 144 -11.94 2.76 8.48
CA PRO A 144 -12.05 2.21 7.12
C PRO A 144 -10.69 1.83 6.51
N PHE A 145 -9.70 1.47 7.33
CA PHE A 145 -8.34 1.18 6.90
C PHE A 145 -8.09 -0.32 6.81
N ALA A 146 -7.50 -0.74 5.72
CA ALA A 146 -7.12 -2.14 5.50
C ALA A 146 -5.63 -2.34 5.76
N LEU A 147 -5.30 -3.52 6.28
CA LEU A 147 -3.96 -3.94 6.63
C LEU A 147 -3.52 -5.10 5.73
N SER A 148 -2.25 -5.09 5.37
CA SER A 148 -1.61 -6.22 4.69
C SER A 148 -0.09 -6.18 4.92
N ALA A 149 0.66 -7.13 4.33
CA ALA A 149 2.10 -7.21 4.46
C ALA A 149 2.78 -5.96 3.87
N GLY A 150 3.49 -5.21 4.70
CA GLY A 150 4.15 -3.95 4.36
C GLY A 150 5.31 -4.16 3.37
N MET A 151 5.27 -3.51 2.20
CA MET A 151 6.25 -3.78 1.15
C MET A 151 7.69 -3.44 1.53
N GLY A 152 7.91 -2.35 2.26
CA GLY A 152 9.23 -1.98 2.76
C GLY A 152 9.78 -3.02 3.73
N LEU A 153 8.93 -3.54 4.62
CA LEU A 153 9.28 -4.56 5.60
C LEU A 153 9.48 -5.94 4.96
N ASN A 154 8.70 -6.28 3.93
CA ASN A 154 8.90 -7.50 3.12
C ASN A 154 10.26 -7.48 2.44
N ALA A 155 10.60 -6.34 1.83
CA ALA A 155 11.87 -6.15 1.17
C ALA A 155 13.03 -6.18 2.18
N PHE A 156 12.90 -5.55 3.33
CA PHE A 156 13.87 -5.61 4.42
C PHE A 156 14.08 -7.04 4.91
N LEU A 157 13.00 -7.80 5.12
CA LEU A 157 13.07 -9.21 5.49
C LEU A 157 13.85 -10.03 4.46
N ALA A 158 13.42 -9.98 3.19
CA ALA A 158 13.97 -10.86 2.16
C ALA A 158 15.39 -10.44 1.75
N TYR A 159 15.58 -9.17 1.42
CA TYR A 159 16.83 -8.73 0.81
C TYR A 159 17.88 -8.30 1.81
N THR A 160 17.51 -7.63 2.90
CA THR A 160 18.49 -7.19 3.91
C THR A 160 18.81 -8.29 4.90
N VAL A 161 17.78 -8.87 5.56
CA VAL A 161 18.01 -9.82 6.65
C VAL A 161 18.40 -11.21 6.12
N VAL A 162 17.65 -11.76 5.16
CA VAL A 162 17.93 -13.12 4.66
C VAL A 162 19.09 -13.11 3.68
N LEU A 163 19.00 -12.37 2.57
CA LEU A 163 20.02 -12.41 1.54
C LEU A 163 21.27 -11.62 1.90
N GLY A 164 21.14 -10.46 2.54
CA GLY A 164 22.25 -9.57 2.87
C GLY A 164 23.03 -10.03 4.12
N MET A 165 22.34 -10.39 5.21
CA MET A 165 22.97 -10.85 6.45
C MET A 165 23.18 -12.37 6.51
N GLY A 166 22.62 -13.13 5.56
CA GLY A 166 22.74 -14.59 5.50
C GLY A 166 21.92 -15.33 6.54
N TYR A 167 20.89 -14.71 7.12
CA TYR A 167 20.03 -15.35 8.11
C TYR A 167 18.94 -16.19 7.43
N THR A 168 18.46 -17.21 8.13
CA THR A 168 17.30 -17.97 7.64
C THR A 168 16.03 -17.13 7.75
N TRP A 169 15.08 -17.34 6.85
CA TRP A 169 13.80 -16.64 6.90
C TRP A 169 13.00 -16.92 8.18
N GLN A 170 13.23 -18.06 8.84
CA GLN A 170 12.66 -18.39 10.14
C GLN A 170 13.15 -17.43 11.23
N VAL A 171 14.45 -17.10 11.25
CA VAL A 171 15.03 -16.09 12.15
C VAL A 171 14.40 -14.73 11.91
N ALA A 172 14.23 -14.35 10.64
CA ALA A 172 13.59 -13.09 10.27
C ALA A 172 12.12 -13.05 10.73
N LEU A 173 11.36 -14.15 10.56
CA LEU A 173 9.99 -14.25 11.07
C LEU A 173 9.92 -14.20 12.59
N LEU A 174 10.89 -14.81 13.30
CA LEU A 174 10.96 -14.68 14.76
C LEU A 174 11.20 -13.21 15.16
N ALA A 175 12.05 -12.50 14.45
CA ALA A 175 12.28 -11.08 14.72
C ALA A 175 10.99 -10.25 14.54
N VAL A 176 10.20 -10.52 13.48
CA VAL A 176 8.88 -9.90 13.25
C VAL A 176 7.88 -10.31 14.35
N PHE A 177 7.90 -11.54 14.82
CA PHE A 177 7.06 -11.99 15.93
C PHE A 177 7.38 -11.23 17.22
N VAL A 178 8.66 -11.12 17.57
CA VAL A 178 9.12 -10.37 18.75
C VAL A 178 8.80 -8.88 18.63
N GLU A 179 9.00 -8.31 17.44
CA GLU A 179 8.58 -6.94 17.10
C GLU A 179 7.08 -6.74 17.39
N GLY A 180 6.23 -7.64 16.86
CA GLY A 180 4.78 -7.58 17.06
C GLY A 180 4.39 -7.62 18.53
N LEU A 181 5.02 -8.48 19.34
CA LEU A 181 4.81 -8.54 20.80
C LEU A 181 5.22 -7.24 21.49
N ILE A 182 6.38 -6.67 21.11
CA ILE A 182 6.82 -5.37 21.62
C ILE A 182 5.79 -4.31 21.26
N PHE A 183 5.25 -4.31 20.05
CA PHE A 183 4.21 -3.37 19.64
C PHE A 183 2.90 -3.52 20.37
N VAL A 184 2.47 -4.73 20.71
CA VAL A 184 1.33 -4.94 21.60
C VAL A 184 1.56 -4.21 22.92
N VAL A 185 2.72 -4.38 23.55
CA VAL A 185 3.07 -3.72 24.81
C VAL A 185 3.16 -2.19 24.64
N LEU A 186 3.78 -1.71 23.57
CA LEU A 186 3.91 -0.28 23.29
C LEU A 186 2.56 0.38 22.94
N SER A 187 1.62 -0.36 22.36
CA SER A 187 0.27 0.13 22.03
C SER A 187 -0.62 0.26 23.27
N LEU A 188 -0.38 -0.54 24.31
CA LEU A 188 -1.04 -0.40 25.61
C LEU A 188 -0.56 0.86 26.35
N THR A 189 0.67 1.30 26.05
CA THR A 189 1.27 2.52 26.58
C THR A 189 1.21 3.62 25.50
N ASN A 190 1.53 4.88 25.85
CA ASN A 190 1.61 5.96 24.86
C ASN A 190 3.01 6.08 24.22
N VAL A 191 3.88 5.08 24.41
CA VAL A 191 5.30 5.15 24.03
C VAL A 191 5.45 5.17 22.51
N ARG A 192 4.69 4.35 21.78
CA ARG A 192 4.75 4.31 20.29
C ARG A 192 4.42 5.69 19.68
N GLU A 193 3.36 6.32 20.20
CA GLU A 193 2.98 7.69 19.79
C GLU A 193 4.05 8.72 20.18
N ALA A 194 4.64 8.60 21.37
CA ALA A 194 5.71 9.48 21.84
C ALA A 194 6.98 9.38 20.98
N ILE A 195 7.37 8.15 20.57
CA ILE A 195 8.49 7.92 19.65
C ILE A 195 8.22 8.60 18.31
N PHE A 196 7.06 8.35 17.72
CA PHE A 196 6.69 8.98 16.45
C PHE A 196 6.69 10.51 16.54
N ASN A 197 6.10 11.07 17.61
CA ASN A 197 6.05 12.51 17.81
C ASN A 197 7.41 13.12 18.14
N ALA A 198 8.40 12.33 18.59
CA ALA A 198 9.75 12.82 18.83
C ALA A 198 10.51 13.12 17.55
N ILE A 199 10.24 12.38 16.49
CA ILE A 199 10.93 12.48 15.20
C ILE A 199 10.40 13.69 14.42
N PRO A 200 11.28 14.56 13.88
CA PRO A 200 10.90 15.70 13.08
C PRO A 200 10.13 15.33 11.81
N LEU A 201 9.18 16.17 11.41
CA LEU A 201 8.34 15.91 10.24
C LEU A 201 9.17 15.80 8.96
N THR A 202 10.17 16.66 8.80
CA THR A 202 11.10 16.65 7.67
C THR A 202 11.83 15.31 7.54
N LEU A 203 12.30 14.75 8.66
CA LEU A 203 12.95 13.44 8.67
C LEU A 203 11.98 12.30 8.38
N LYS A 204 10.74 12.35 8.91
CA LYS A 204 9.69 11.37 8.58
C LYS A 204 9.41 11.33 7.07
N ARG A 205 9.30 12.50 6.45
CA ARG A 205 9.12 12.61 4.99
C ARG A 205 10.34 12.04 4.25
N GLY A 206 11.56 12.36 4.70
CA GLY A 206 12.78 11.81 4.15
C GLY A 206 12.82 10.28 4.20
N VAL A 207 12.43 9.69 5.32
CA VAL A 207 12.33 8.23 5.47
C VAL A 207 11.29 7.64 4.50
N SER A 208 10.11 8.23 4.38
CA SER A 208 9.09 7.77 3.42
C SER A 208 9.59 7.81 1.98
N VAL A 209 10.27 8.89 1.58
CA VAL A 209 10.89 9.02 0.24
C VAL A 209 11.98 7.97 0.04
N GLY A 210 12.84 7.76 1.04
CA GLY A 210 13.91 6.77 1.00
C GLY A 210 13.39 5.33 0.83
N ILE A 211 12.36 4.96 1.59
CA ILE A 211 11.66 3.67 1.44
C ILE A 211 11.09 3.54 0.02
N GLY A 212 10.47 4.60 -0.51
CA GLY A 212 9.94 4.61 -1.86
C GLY A 212 11.00 4.37 -2.92
N LEU A 213 12.16 5.03 -2.83
CA LEU A 213 13.30 4.82 -3.73
C LEU A 213 13.89 3.42 -3.60
N PHE A 214 13.98 2.89 -2.38
CA PHE A 214 14.46 1.53 -2.12
C PHE A 214 13.55 0.48 -2.77
N ILE A 215 12.23 0.60 -2.61
CA ILE A 215 11.25 -0.30 -3.24
C ILE A 215 11.30 -0.18 -4.78
N CYS A 216 11.44 1.04 -5.30
CA CYS A 216 11.61 1.28 -6.74
C CYS A 216 12.87 0.59 -7.27
N PHE A 217 13.99 0.68 -6.55
CA PHE A 217 15.25 0.04 -6.94
C PHE A 217 15.12 -1.50 -6.97
N ILE A 218 14.48 -2.10 -5.96
CA ILE A 218 14.14 -3.52 -5.97
C ILE A 218 13.27 -3.87 -7.18
N GLY A 219 12.28 -3.02 -7.51
CA GLY A 219 11.45 -3.19 -8.70
C GLY A 219 12.28 -3.21 -9.98
N LEU A 220 13.27 -2.31 -10.13
CA LEU A 220 14.18 -2.29 -11.28
C LEU A 220 15.04 -3.56 -11.39
N GLN A 221 15.50 -4.11 -10.26
CA GLN A 221 16.25 -5.37 -10.23
C GLN A 221 15.37 -6.57 -10.57
N ASN A 222 14.18 -6.68 -9.96
CA ASN A 222 13.24 -7.77 -10.23
C ASN A 222 12.69 -7.75 -11.67
N ALA A 223 12.69 -6.58 -12.31
CA ALA A 223 12.39 -6.43 -13.72
C ALA A 223 13.55 -6.88 -14.63
N GLY A 224 14.73 -7.13 -14.09
CA GLY A 224 15.94 -7.35 -14.85
C GLY A 224 16.44 -6.10 -15.60
N LEU A 225 15.98 -4.90 -15.21
CA LEU A 225 16.41 -3.62 -15.78
C LEU A 225 17.72 -3.13 -15.17
N ALA A 226 17.85 -3.23 -13.84
CA ALA A 226 19.07 -2.92 -13.11
C ALA A 226 19.82 -4.22 -12.83
N VAL A 227 21.03 -4.33 -13.34
CA VAL A 227 21.90 -5.50 -13.21
C VAL A 227 23.25 -5.12 -12.63
N ASP A 228 23.93 -6.09 -12.04
CA ASP A 228 25.26 -5.91 -11.46
C ASP A 228 26.28 -5.45 -12.49
N SER A 229 27.18 -4.57 -12.06
CA SER A 229 28.24 -4.02 -12.91
C SER A 229 29.47 -3.65 -12.07
N ALA A 230 30.61 -3.49 -12.75
CA ALA A 230 31.82 -2.94 -12.12
C ALA A 230 31.61 -1.54 -11.51
N THR A 231 30.57 -0.82 -11.94
CA THR A 231 30.14 0.49 -11.39
C THR A 231 28.96 0.38 -10.43
N LEU A 232 28.82 -0.72 -9.72
CA LEU A 232 27.73 -1.14 -8.85
C LEU A 232 26.50 -1.62 -9.62
N VAL A 233 25.89 -0.78 -10.45
CA VAL A 233 24.65 -1.09 -11.18
C VAL A 233 24.71 -0.50 -12.58
N THR A 234 24.18 -1.22 -13.56
CA THR A 234 24.00 -0.73 -14.93
C THR A 234 22.64 -1.18 -15.48
N ILE A 235 22.23 -0.58 -16.61
CA ILE A 235 21.05 -1.04 -17.32
C ILE A 235 21.35 -2.33 -18.09
N THR A 236 20.40 -3.26 -18.12
CA THR A 236 20.52 -4.51 -18.87
C THR A 236 20.68 -4.29 -20.39
N SER A 237 21.31 -5.24 -21.07
CA SER A 237 21.27 -5.31 -22.54
C SER A 237 19.95 -5.92 -22.99
N PHE A 238 19.13 -5.16 -23.73
CA PHE A 238 17.87 -5.67 -24.27
C PHE A 238 18.04 -6.67 -25.43
N THR A 239 19.19 -6.66 -26.06
CA THR A 239 19.47 -7.49 -27.25
C THR A 239 20.15 -8.82 -26.90
N GLU A 240 20.87 -8.86 -25.80
CA GLU A 240 21.49 -10.07 -25.28
C GLU A 240 20.43 -10.95 -24.61
N ASN A 241 20.38 -12.24 -25.01
CA ASN A 241 19.36 -13.19 -24.54
C ASN A 241 17.94 -12.63 -24.63
N PHE A 242 17.59 -12.03 -25.79
CA PHE A 242 16.31 -11.31 -25.96
C PHE A 242 15.10 -12.17 -25.65
N SER A 243 15.10 -13.48 -25.99
CA SER A 243 13.94 -14.38 -25.79
C SER A 243 13.65 -14.72 -24.32
N THR A 244 14.53 -14.36 -23.38
CA THR A 244 14.39 -14.58 -21.94
C THR A 244 14.53 -13.27 -21.18
N HIS A 245 15.75 -12.81 -20.90
CA HIS A 245 16.02 -11.59 -20.13
C HIS A 245 15.55 -10.31 -20.81
N GLY A 246 15.91 -10.13 -22.09
CA GLY A 246 15.62 -8.89 -22.82
C GLY A 246 14.12 -8.62 -22.96
N ILE A 247 13.34 -9.65 -23.31
CA ILE A 247 11.88 -9.51 -23.43
C ILE A 247 11.20 -9.28 -22.08
N CYS A 248 11.67 -9.91 -20.99
CA CYS A 248 11.14 -9.68 -19.64
C CYS A 248 11.37 -8.24 -19.20
N ALA A 249 12.57 -7.69 -19.39
CA ALA A 249 12.90 -6.30 -19.09
C ALA A 249 12.05 -5.31 -19.92
N LEU A 250 11.85 -5.61 -21.21
CA LEU A 250 10.99 -4.81 -22.08
C LEU A 250 9.52 -4.84 -21.66
N LEU A 251 9.00 -6.03 -21.33
CA LEU A 251 7.63 -6.20 -20.83
C LEU A 251 7.42 -5.47 -19.52
N ALA A 252 8.41 -5.46 -18.63
CA ALA A 252 8.33 -4.70 -17.38
C ALA A 252 8.23 -3.18 -17.65
N LEU A 253 9.00 -2.63 -18.59
CA LEU A 253 8.86 -1.22 -18.99
C LEU A 253 7.49 -0.93 -19.60
N ILE A 254 7.00 -1.77 -20.49
CA ILE A 254 5.65 -1.64 -21.06
C ILE A 254 4.61 -1.67 -19.95
N GLY A 255 4.74 -2.60 -19.00
CA GLY A 255 3.88 -2.70 -17.82
C GLY A 255 3.87 -1.43 -16.96
N LEU A 256 5.04 -0.84 -16.73
CA LEU A 256 5.15 0.43 -16.02
C LEU A 256 4.38 1.55 -16.72
N PHE A 257 4.51 1.68 -18.05
CA PHE A 257 3.78 2.69 -18.81
C PHE A 257 2.27 2.43 -18.84
N ILE A 258 1.84 1.17 -18.92
CA ILE A 258 0.43 0.81 -18.81
C ILE A 258 -0.13 1.20 -17.44
N MET A 259 0.59 0.87 -16.35
CA MET A 259 0.18 1.24 -14.99
C MET A 259 0.11 2.76 -14.82
N ALA A 260 1.11 3.48 -15.31
CA ALA A 260 1.14 4.95 -15.28
C ALA A 260 -0.03 5.55 -16.06
N ALA A 261 -0.33 5.05 -17.26
CA ALA A 261 -1.46 5.50 -18.06
C ALA A 261 -2.80 5.23 -17.35
N LEU A 262 -3.00 4.04 -16.79
CA LEU A 262 -4.19 3.72 -16.02
C LEU A 262 -4.34 4.62 -14.77
N TYR A 263 -3.22 4.94 -14.12
CA TYR A 263 -3.19 5.83 -12.96
C TYR A 263 -3.54 7.28 -13.36
N LEU A 264 -2.99 7.79 -14.48
CA LEU A 264 -3.32 9.10 -15.03
C LEU A 264 -4.80 9.25 -15.39
N HIS A 265 -5.43 8.16 -15.83
CA HIS A 265 -6.87 8.13 -16.13
C HIS A 265 -7.73 7.82 -14.88
N HIS A 266 -7.14 7.86 -13.68
CA HIS A 266 -7.82 7.60 -12.41
C HIS A 266 -8.57 6.26 -12.37
N VAL A 267 -8.06 5.23 -13.05
CA VAL A 267 -8.65 3.89 -13.05
C VAL A 267 -8.41 3.24 -11.68
N ARG A 268 -9.50 2.82 -11.03
CA ARG A 268 -9.41 2.11 -9.74
C ARG A 268 -8.73 0.77 -9.93
N GLY A 269 -7.76 0.45 -9.07
CA GLY A 269 -6.96 -0.78 -9.20
C GLY A 269 -5.95 -0.75 -10.35
N ALA A 270 -5.49 0.45 -10.78
CA ALA A 270 -4.53 0.64 -11.87
C ALA A 270 -3.31 -0.28 -11.77
N ILE A 271 -2.78 -0.47 -10.56
CA ILE A 271 -1.62 -1.34 -10.31
C ILE A 271 -1.95 -2.80 -10.63
N LEU A 272 -3.03 -3.34 -10.05
CA LEU A 272 -3.45 -4.73 -10.32
C LEU A 272 -3.78 -4.95 -11.80
N LEU A 273 -4.54 -4.04 -12.41
CA LEU A 273 -4.89 -4.12 -13.83
C LEU A 273 -3.64 -4.03 -14.72
N GLY A 274 -2.66 -3.23 -14.33
CA GLY A 274 -1.38 -3.14 -15.02
C GLY A 274 -0.58 -4.44 -14.92
N ILE A 275 -0.52 -5.08 -13.76
CA ILE A 275 0.09 -6.40 -13.58
C ILE A 275 -0.57 -7.42 -14.53
N LEU A 276 -1.90 -7.51 -14.48
CA LEU A 276 -2.65 -8.46 -15.32
C LEU A 276 -2.45 -8.19 -16.81
N ALA A 277 -2.49 -6.92 -17.23
CA ALA A 277 -2.26 -6.55 -18.63
C ALA A 277 -0.84 -6.93 -19.09
N THR A 278 0.19 -6.65 -18.27
CA THR A 278 1.58 -7.02 -18.57
C THR A 278 1.74 -8.54 -18.68
N TRP A 279 1.12 -9.29 -17.77
CA TRP A 279 1.13 -10.74 -17.79
C TRP A 279 0.44 -11.30 -19.05
N VAL A 280 -0.74 -10.77 -19.43
CA VAL A 280 -1.42 -11.16 -20.67
C VAL A 280 -0.56 -10.87 -21.90
N ILE A 281 0.09 -9.71 -21.98
CA ILE A 281 1.02 -9.41 -23.08
C ILE A 281 2.18 -10.41 -23.09
N GLY A 282 2.72 -10.77 -21.92
CA GLY A 282 3.74 -11.81 -21.79
C GLY A 282 3.27 -13.16 -22.34
N MET A 283 2.03 -13.60 -21.99
CA MET A 283 1.45 -14.83 -22.53
C MET A 283 1.31 -14.78 -24.06
N ILE A 284 0.92 -13.63 -24.62
CA ILE A 284 0.87 -13.44 -26.09
C ILE A 284 2.27 -13.56 -26.67
N CYS A 285 3.29 -12.98 -26.05
CA CYS A 285 4.68 -13.10 -26.48
C CYS A 285 5.16 -14.57 -26.43
N GLN A 286 4.74 -15.35 -25.44
CA GLN A 286 5.07 -16.77 -25.36
C GLN A 286 4.42 -17.55 -26.51
N VAL A 287 3.14 -17.31 -26.83
CA VAL A 287 2.46 -17.95 -27.98
C VAL A 287 3.12 -17.55 -29.30
N ALA A 288 3.55 -16.31 -29.42
CA ALA A 288 4.27 -15.81 -30.61
C ALA A 288 5.72 -16.30 -30.72
N GLY A 289 6.24 -17.05 -29.76
CA GLY A 289 7.62 -17.52 -29.74
C GLY A 289 8.66 -16.42 -29.47
N ILE A 290 8.23 -15.23 -29.00
CA ILE A 290 9.11 -14.11 -28.63
C ILE A 290 9.69 -14.36 -27.24
N TYR A 291 8.86 -14.81 -26.29
CA TYR A 291 9.30 -15.31 -24.99
C TYR A 291 9.40 -16.83 -25.07
N VAL A 292 10.55 -17.38 -24.74
CA VAL A 292 10.81 -18.83 -24.76
C VAL A 292 11.06 -19.28 -23.31
N PRO A 293 10.22 -20.16 -22.75
CA PRO A 293 10.47 -20.70 -21.42
C PRO A 293 11.80 -21.48 -21.36
N ASP A 294 12.58 -21.18 -20.33
CA ASP A 294 13.85 -21.84 -20.02
C ASP A 294 13.91 -22.13 -18.50
N PRO A 295 13.30 -23.24 -18.05
CA PRO A 295 13.22 -23.56 -16.62
C PRO A 295 14.58 -23.75 -15.94
N ALA A 296 15.64 -24.09 -16.72
CA ALA A 296 16.98 -24.25 -16.17
C ALA A 296 17.57 -22.91 -15.71
N ASN A 297 17.16 -21.80 -16.34
CA ASN A 297 17.56 -20.43 -16.01
C ASN A 297 16.46 -19.64 -15.28
N GLY A 298 15.41 -20.30 -14.77
CA GLY A 298 14.36 -19.67 -13.99
C GLY A 298 13.20 -19.04 -14.78
N PHE A 299 13.15 -19.24 -16.11
CA PHE A 299 12.08 -18.74 -16.97
C PHE A 299 11.01 -19.81 -17.19
N TYR A 300 9.93 -19.74 -16.44
CA TYR A 300 8.85 -20.72 -16.49
C TYR A 300 7.77 -20.32 -17.51
N THR A 301 6.86 -21.27 -17.81
CA THR A 301 5.67 -20.97 -18.59
C THR A 301 4.80 -19.91 -17.90
N LEU A 302 4.27 -18.98 -18.69
CA LEU A 302 3.44 -17.88 -18.19
C LEU A 302 1.96 -18.25 -18.04
N PHE A 303 1.57 -19.46 -18.47
CA PHE A 303 0.20 -19.90 -18.36
C PHE A 303 -0.10 -20.44 -16.96
N PRO A 304 -1.15 -19.94 -16.27
CA PRO A 304 -1.53 -20.42 -14.96
C PRO A 304 -2.05 -21.85 -15.03
N THR A 305 -1.72 -22.64 -14.03
CA THR A 305 -2.37 -23.93 -13.84
C THR A 305 -3.74 -23.72 -13.20
N MET A 306 -4.81 -24.21 -13.83
CA MET A 306 -6.18 -24.17 -13.27
C MET A 306 -6.35 -25.26 -12.21
N ALA A 307 -5.50 -25.25 -11.20
CA ALA A 307 -5.58 -26.16 -10.06
C ALA A 307 -6.37 -25.51 -8.91
N LEU A 308 -6.96 -26.33 -8.07
CA LEU A 308 -7.49 -25.86 -6.79
C LEU A 308 -6.33 -25.51 -5.86
N THR A 309 -6.55 -24.49 -5.02
CA THR A 309 -5.55 -24.08 -4.04
C THR A 309 -5.27 -25.22 -3.06
N ASP A 310 -4.00 -25.56 -2.92
CA ASP A 310 -3.54 -26.51 -1.91
C ASP A 310 -3.33 -25.77 -0.57
N PHE A 311 -4.34 -25.83 0.28
CA PHE A 311 -4.30 -25.22 1.59
C PHE A 311 -3.30 -25.87 2.56
N SER A 312 -2.86 -27.12 2.28
CA SER A 312 -1.86 -27.80 3.13
C SER A 312 -0.52 -27.10 3.09
N LYS A 313 -0.22 -26.38 2.02
CA LYS A 313 1.02 -25.61 1.89
C LYS A 313 1.17 -24.51 2.93
N LEU A 314 0.09 -24.02 3.54
CA LEU A 314 0.18 -23.09 4.66
C LEU A 314 1.00 -23.68 5.82
N GLY A 315 0.97 -25.00 6.01
CA GLY A 315 1.78 -25.69 7.00
C GLY A 315 3.29 -25.56 6.79
N LEU A 316 3.76 -25.19 5.57
CA LEU A 316 5.19 -25.00 5.31
C LEU A 316 5.73 -23.72 5.98
N THR A 317 4.88 -22.74 6.25
CA THR A 317 5.28 -21.45 6.86
C THR A 317 4.67 -21.24 8.24
N PHE A 318 3.54 -21.88 8.53
CA PHE A 318 2.83 -21.74 9.80
C PHE A 318 3.70 -22.19 10.99
N GLY A 319 3.88 -21.32 11.96
CA GLY A 319 4.62 -21.57 13.19
C GLY A 319 6.15 -21.71 13.02
N GLN A 320 6.67 -21.53 11.80
CA GLN A 320 8.10 -21.66 11.53
C GLN A 320 8.94 -20.57 12.22
N CYS A 321 8.35 -19.48 12.63
CA CYS A 321 9.00 -18.48 13.48
C CYS A 321 9.48 -19.06 14.83
N PHE A 322 8.96 -20.20 15.26
CA PHE A 322 9.40 -20.89 16.48
C PHE A 322 10.41 -22.03 16.21
N ASN A 323 10.62 -22.38 14.95
CA ASN A 323 11.57 -23.43 14.54
C ASN A 323 12.87 -22.79 14.03
N VAL A 324 13.62 -22.19 14.95
CA VAL A 324 14.76 -21.34 14.64
C VAL A 324 16.05 -21.96 15.16
N ASP A 325 17.07 -21.99 14.30
CA ASP A 325 18.44 -22.31 14.67
C ASP A 325 19.24 -21.00 14.88
N PHE A 326 19.69 -20.79 16.12
CA PHE A 326 20.50 -19.65 16.52
C PHE A 326 22.01 -19.88 16.39
N SER A 327 22.46 -21.04 15.91
CA SER A 327 23.90 -21.41 15.90
C SER A 327 24.75 -20.37 15.12
N ASN A 328 24.18 -19.73 14.11
CA ASN A 328 24.85 -18.73 13.27
C ASN A 328 24.39 -17.29 13.53
N VAL A 329 23.54 -17.05 14.54
CA VAL A 329 22.95 -15.72 14.80
C VAL A 329 23.38 -15.25 16.18
N GLY A 330 24.24 -14.24 16.24
CA GLY A 330 24.58 -13.59 17.50
C GLY A 330 23.35 -12.92 18.13
N ILE A 331 23.18 -13.08 19.45
CA ILE A 331 22.04 -12.49 20.16
C ILE A 331 21.96 -10.96 19.98
N VAL A 332 23.12 -10.28 19.92
CA VAL A 332 23.18 -8.83 19.69
C VAL A 332 22.66 -8.48 18.30
N ASN A 333 23.07 -9.21 17.26
CA ASN A 333 22.62 -9.01 15.89
C ASN A 333 21.12 -9.27 15.75
N PHE A 334 20.59 -10.29 16.43
CA PHE A 334 19.15 -10.53 16.45
C PHE A 334 18.37 -9.36 17.08
N ILE A 335 18.84 -8.82 18.21
CA ILE A 335 18.24 -7.64 18.85
C ILE A 335 18.26 -6.43 17.90
N ILE A 336 19.35 -6.24 17.14
CA ILE A 336 19.46 -5.18 16.15
C ILE A 336 18.45 -5.34 15.01
N VAL A 337 18.26 -6.57 14.54
CA VAL A 337 17.26 -6.87 13.50
C VAL A 337 15.85 -6.57 14.00
N VAL A 338 15.49 -7.01 15.21
CA VAL A 338 14.20 -6.72 15.85
C VAL A 338 14.00 -5.20 15.98
N PHE A 339 15.02 -4.49 16.45
CA PHE A 339 14.99 -3.04 16.59
C PHE A 339 14.81 -2.33 15.23
N SER A 340 15.45 -2.86 14.17
CA SER A 340 15.31 -2.32 12.82
C SER A 340 13.90 -2.50 12.27
N PHE A 341 13.30 -3.69 12.42
CA PHE A 341 11.90 -3.93 12.06
C PHE A 341 10.97 -2.96 12.80
N LEU A 342 11.14 -2.85 14.11
CA LEU A 342 10.34 -1.98 14.98
C LEU A 342 10.37 -0.52 14.53
N PHE A 343 11.54 0.00 14.13
CA PHE A 343 11.64 1.38 13.65
C PHE A 343 11.01 1.56 12.27
N VAL A 344 11.27 0.65 11.34
CA VAL A 344 10.69 0.72 9.99
C VAL A 344 9.16 0.69 10.07
N ASP A 345 8.60 -0.20 10.89
CA ASP A 345 7.14 -0.30 11.04
C ASP A 345 6.51 0.92 11.74
N ILE A 346 7.17 1.51 12.74
CA ILE A 346 6.69 2.76 13.35
C ILE A 346 6.50 3.86 12.30
N PHE A 347 7.48 4.00 11.39
CA PHE A 347 7.41 5.01 10.34
C PHE A 347 6.33 4.69 9.30
N ASP A 348 6.26 3.44 8.87
CA ASP A 348 5.33 2.99 7.84
C ASP A 348 3.87 3.10 8.34
N THR A 349 3.56 2.48 9.46
CA THR A 349 2.20 2.44 10.02
C THR A 349 1.69 3.83 10.43
N LEU A 350 2.45 4.59 11.22
CA LEU A 350 1.98 5.89 11.69
C LEU A 350 1.94 6.92 10.57
N GLY A 351 2.90 6.87 9.64
CA GLY A 351 2.90 7.72 8.45
C GLY A 351 1.66 7.48 7.59
N THR A 352 1.33 6.22 7.37
CA THR A 352 0.16 5.80 6.58
C THR A 352 -1.15 6.12 7.28
N LEU A 353 -1.29 5.78 8.57
CA LEU A 353 -2.52 6.07 9.34
C LEU A 353 -2.86 7.56 9.31
N ILE A 354 -1.88 8.42 9.60
CA ILE A 354 -2.10 9.87 9.61
C ILE A 354 -2.31 10.40 8.20
N GLY A 355 -1.54 9.92 7.21
CA GLY A 355 -1.69 10.33 5.82
C GLY A 355 -3.07 10.01 5.24
N VAL A 356 -3.60 8.82 5.49
CA VAL A 356 -4.94 8.43 5.04
C VAL A 356 -6.02 9.16 5.85
N ALA A 357 -5.84 9.30 7.18
CA ALA A 357 -6.78 10.02 8.04
C ALA A 357 -6.90 11.50 7.64
N THR A 358 -5.80 12.15 7.25
CA THR A 358 -5.79 13.52 6.74
C THR A 358 -6.63 13.64 5.45
N LYS A 359 -6.43 12.73 4.50
CA LYS A 359 -7.22 12.69 3.25
C LYS A 359 -8.69 12.36 3.49
N ALA A 360 -9.01 11.74 4.62
CA ALA A 360 -10.33 11.31 5.02
C ALA A 360 -11.11 12.38 5.81
N ASP A 361 -10.48 13.50 6.18
CA ASP A 361 -10.98 14.49 7.14
C ASP A 361 -11.40 13.83 8.47
N MET A 362 -10.60 12.86 8.95
CA MET A 362 -10.86 12.09 10.18
C MET A 362 -10.02 12.57 11.37
N LEU A 363 -9.17 13.57 11.19
CA LEU A 363 -8.38 14.15 12.27
C LEU A 363 -9.24 15.11 13.11
N ASP A 364 -8.95 15.17 14.42
CA ASP A 364 -9.54 16.17 15.33
C ASP A 364 -8.92 17.57 15.09
N GLU A 365 -9.42 18.57 15.83
CA GLU A 365 -8.94 19.97 15.74
C GLU A 365 -7.46 20.10 16.10
N GLU A 366 -6.92 19.17 16.90
CA GLU A 366 -5.52 19.09 17.29
C GLU A 366 -4.67 18.28 16.29
N GLY A 367 -5.24 17.80 15.18
CA GLY A 367 -4.56 17.01 14.15
C GLY A 367 -4.28 15.55 14.55
N ARG A 368 -5.00 15.01 15.55
CA ARG A 368 -4.86 13.62 16.01
C ARG A 368 -5.97 12.75 15.43
N LEU A 369 -5.69 11.48 15.19
CA LEU A 369 -6.68 10.51 14.74
C LEU A 369 -7.44 9.94 15.97
N PRO A 370 -8.76 10.19 16.08
CA PRO A 370 -9.58 9.50 17.07
C PRO A 370 -9.54 7.99 16.85
N GLY A 371 -9.24 7.22 17.89
CA GLY A 371 -9.10 5.77 17.79
C GLY A 371 -7.72 5.28 17.33
N ILE A 372 -6.68 6.11 17.37
CA ILE A 372 -5.31 5.71 16.98
C ILE A 372 -4.79 4.53 17.82
N LYS A 373 -5.06 4.50 19.13
CA LYS A 373 -4.59 3.40 20.01
C LYS A 373 -5.14 2.03 19.61
N PRO A 374 -6.46 1.83 19.46
CA PRO A 374 -6.98 0.56 18.96
C PRO A 374 -6.55 0.26 17.52
N ALA A 375 -6.29 1.28 16.67
CA ALA A 375 -5.73 1.07 15.34
C ALA A 375 -4.30 0.51 15.41
N LEU A 376 -3.44 1.08 16.25
CA LEU A 376 -2.09 0.59 16.50
C LEU A 376 -2.08 -0.80 17.16
N MET A 377 -3.09 -1.11 17.98
CA MET A 377 -3.26 -2.46 18.53
C MET A 377 -3.64 -3.47 17.45
N ALA A 378 -4.53 -3.10 16.51
CA ALA A 378 -4.90 -3.96 15.39
C ALA A 378 -3.69 -4.28 14.49
N ASP A 379 -2.86 -3.30 14.24
CA ASP A 379 -1.60 -3.41 13.52
C ASP A 379 -0.62 -4.37 14.23
N ALA A 380 -0.40 -4.19 15.53
CA ALA A 380 0.46 -5.06 16.34
C ALA A 380 -0.03 -6.52 16.39
N ILE A 381 -1.34 -6.74 16.50
CA ILE A 381 -1.95 -8.08 16.43
C ILE A 381 -1.75 -8.66 15.03
N GLY A 382 -1.98 -7.85 13.97
CA GLY A 382 -1.77 -8.25 12.59
C GLY A 382 -0.34 -8.72 12.34
N THR A 383 0.66 -7.97 12.79
CA THR A 383 2.09 -8.28 12.71
C THR A 383 2.43 -9.58 13.44
N THR A 384 1.99 -9.72 14.71
CA THR A 384 2.25 -10.92 15.50
C THR A 384 1.65 -12.16 14.83
N VAL A 385 0.41 -12.08 14.36
CA VAL A 385 -0.27 -13.16 13.64
C VAL A 385 0.40 -13.43 12.30
N GLY A 386 0.79 -12.38 11.56
CA GLY A 386 1.50 -12.47 10.30
C GLY A 386 2.76 -13.30 10.40
N ALA A 387 3.60 -13.04 11.39
CA ALA A 387 4.82 -13.78 11.66
C ALA A 387 4.54 -15.28 11.96
N VAL A 388 3.50 -15.58 12.75
CA VAL A 388 3.10 -16.97 13.04
C VAL A 388 2.57 -17.68 11.79
N MET A 389 1.81 -16.99 10.93
CA MET A 389 1.30 -17.55 9.67
C MET A 389 2.41 -17.75 8.63
N GLY A 390 3.50 -17.00 8.73
CA GLY A 390 4.64 -17.07 7.81
C GLY A 390 4.62 -15.99 6.74
N THR A 391 4.22 -14.77 7.11
CA THR A 391 4.41 -13.56 6.32
C THR A 391 5.10 -12.49 7.18
N SER A 392 5.55 -11.40 6.56
CA SER A 392 6.21 -10.31 7.28
C SER A 392 5.21 -9.43 8.04
N THR A 393 5.70 -8.33 8.59
CA THR A 393 4.94 -7.32 9.34
C THR A 393 3.69 -6.88 8.56
N ILE A 394 2.54 -6.90 9.23
CA ILE A 394 1.25 -6.47 8.68
C ILE A 394 1.01 -5.01 9.09
N THR A 395 0.95 -4.13 8.11
CA THR A 395 0.81 -2.67 8.33
C THR A 395 -0.42 -2.11 7.62
N THR A 396 -0.80 -0.89 7.99
CA THR A 396 -1.90 -0.16 7.33
C THR A 396 -1.46 0.31 5.94
N PHE A 397 -2.32 0.12 4.92
CA PHE A 397 -2.05 0.47 3.53
C PHE A 397 -2.59 1.83 3.12
N VAL A 398 -1.77 2.62 2.40
CA VAL A 398 -2.11 3.95 1.85
C VAL A 398 -3.28 3.86 0.86
N GLU A 399 -3.43 2.74 0.18
CA GLU A 399 -4.52 2.44 -0.76
C GLU A 399 -5.91 2.46 -0.10
N SER A 400 -5.98 2.38 1.22
CA SER A 400 -7.22 2.60 2.00
C SER A 400 -7.83 3.96 1.69
N ALA A 401 -7.02 4.96 1.29
CA ALA A 401 -7.49 6.26 0.84
C ALA A 401 -8.45 6.17 -0.36
N SER A 402 -8.34 5.14 -1.19
CA SER A 402 -9.23 4.93 -2.35
C SER A 402 -10.66 4.57 -1.91
N GLY A 403 -10.80 3.72 -0.90
CA GLY A 403 -12.11 3.41 -0.31
C GLY A 403 -12.71 4.59 0.43
N VAL A 404 -11.89 5.33 1.17
CA VAL A 404 -12.29 6.56 1.84
C VAL A 404 -12.80 7.60 0.84
N ALA A 405 -12.14 7.76 -0.31
CA ALA A 405 -12.56 8.66 -1.38
C ALA A 405 -13.93 8.29 -1.99
N VAL A 406 -14.33 7.01 -1.94
CA VAL A 406 -15.66 6.52 -2.37
C VAL A 406 -16.72 6.75 -1.29
N GLY A 407 -16.33 7.09 -0.08
CA GLY A 407 -17.22 7.38 1.05
C GLY A 407 -17.16 6.38 2.19
N GLY A 408 -16.16 5.49 2.24
CA GLY A 408 -15.87 4.63 3.40
C GLY A 408 -15.51 5.47 4.62
N ARG A 409 -16.12 5.17 5.76
CA ARG A 409 -15.92 5.95 7.00
C ARG A 409 -15.84 5.07 8.24
N THR A 410 -16.14 3.78 8.12
CA THR A 410 -16.26 2.88 9.26
C THR A 410 -15.52 1.57 9.04
N GLY A 411 -15.40 0.77 10.09
CA GLY A 411 -14.81 -0.56 10.03
C GLY A 411 -15.51 -1.54 9.08
N LEU A 412 -16.73 -1.24 8.61
CA LEU A 412 -17.41 -2.10 7.64
C LEU A 412 -16.69 -2.09 6.29
N THR A 413 -16.09 -0.95 5.89
CA THR A 413 -15.19 -0.87 4.72
C THR A 413 -14.00 -1.80 4.90
N ALA A 414 -13.31 -1.71 6.03
CA ALA A 414 -12.17 -2.57 6.36
C ALA A 414 -12.56 -4.05 6.38
N LEU A 415 -13.65 -4.41 7.08
CA LEU A 415 -14.12 -5.80 7.15
C LEU A 415 -14.45 -6.37 5.77
N THR A 416 -15.07 -5.57 4.90
CA THR A 416 -15.35 -5.99 3.50
C THR A 416 -14.06 -6.29 2.75
N THR A 417 -13.05 -5.43 2.88
CA THR A 417 -11.73 -5.64 2.27
C THR A 417 -11.07 -6.92 2.81
N GLY A 418 -11.10 -7.12 4.13
CA GLY A 418 -10.55 -8.33 4.77
C GLY A 418 -11.23 -9.61 4.27
N LEU A 419 -12.56 -9.63 4.15
CA LEU A 419 -13.30 -10.78 3.62
C LEU A 419 -12.93 -11.09 2.16
N LEU A 420 -12.63 -10.07 1.36
CA LEU A 420 -12.15 -10.28 -0.02
C LEU A 420 -10.72 -10.84 -0.04
N PHE A 421 -9.84 -10.45 0.90
CA PHE A 421 -8.54 -11.10 1.07
C PHE A 421 -8.71 -12.58 1.44
N LEU A 422 -9.60 -12.90 2.36
CA LEU A 422 -9.90 -14.30 2.71
C LEU A 422 -10.42 -15.09 1.50
N ALA A 423 -11.33 -14.50 0.71
CA ALA A 423 -11.85 -15.13 -0.50
C ALA A 423 -10.76 -15.33 -1.57
N SER A 424 -9.76 -14.46 -1.65
CA SER A 424 -8.67 -14.57 -2.62
C SER A 424 -7.78 -15.80 -2.43
N MET A 425 -7.78 -16.42 -1.25
CA MET A 425 -7.05 -17.66 -0.98
C MET A 425 -7.45 -18.80 -1.94
N PHE A 426 -8.71 -18.85 -2.38
CA PHE A 426 -9.16 -19.85 -3.32
C PHE A 426 -8.58 -19.68 -4.75
N PHE A 427 -8.02 -18.50 -5.04
CA PHE A 427 -7.42 -18.15 -6.32
C PHE A 427 -5.89 -18.12 -6.28
N ALA A 428 -5.27 -18.69 -5.24
CA ALA A 428 -3.82 -18.67 -5.05
C ALA A 428 -3.02 -19.14 -6.29
N PRO A 429 -3.38 -20.20 -7.03
CA PRO A 429 -2.64 -20.65 -8.22
C PRO A 429 -2.59 -19.59 -9.34
N ILE A 430 -3.59 -18.70 -9.41
CA ILE A 430 -3.60 -17.60 -10.39
C ILE A 430 -2.59 -16.53 -9.98
N PHE A 431 -2.60 -16.12 -8.71
CA PHE A 431 -1.70 -15.07 -8.23
C PHE A 431 -0.24 -15.51 -8.23
N THR A 432 0.06 -16.76 -7.87
CA THR A 432 1.43 -17.28 -7.84
C THR A 432 2.00 -17.57 -9.23
N ALA A 433 1.17 -17.68 -10.26
CA ALA A 433 1.60 -17.81 -11.64
C ALA A 433 2.04 -16.49 -12.27
N ILE A 434 1.77 -15.35 -11.62
CA ILE A 434 2.16 -14.03 -12.15
C ILE A 434 3.70 -13.89 -12.06
N PRO A 435 4.38 -13.67 -13.20
CA PRO A 435 5.84 -13.62 -13.22
C PRO A 435 6.38 -12.31 -12.62
N SER A 436 7.65 -12.34 -12.19
CA SER A 436 8.32 -11.19 -11.56
C SER A 436 8.35 -9.95 -12.46
N PHE A 437 8.54 -10.10 -13.78
CA PHE A 437 8.52 -8.97 -14.70
C PHE A 437 7.17 -8.26 -14.79
N ALA A 438 6.07 -8.93 -14.43
CA ALA A 438 4.75 -8.31 -14.38
C ALA A 438 4.46 -7.66 -13.00
N THR A 439 5.06 -8.17 -11.92
CA THR A 439 4.91 -7.58 -10.56
C THR A 439 5.89 -6.44 -10.30
N ALA A 440 7.07 -6.48 -10.89
CA ALA A 440 8.13 -5.47 -10.71
C ALA A 440 7.70 -4.02 -11.02
N PRO A 441 6.94 -3.74 -12.09
CA PRO A 441 6.41 -2.41 -12.35
C PRO A 441 5.53 -1.86 -11.22
N ALA A 442 4.84 -2.73 -10.48
CA ALA A 442 4.05 -2.32 -9.33
C ALA A 442 4.93 -1.76 -8.21
N LEU A 443 6.09 -2.38 -7.94
CA LEU A 443 7.06 -1.87 -6.98
C LEU A 443 7.59 -0.48 -7.40
N MET A 444 7.86 -0.29 -8.68
CA MET A 444 8.29 1.02 -9.21
C MET A 444 7.19 2.08 -9.04
N MET A 445 5.93 1.73 -9.33
CA MET A 445 4.78 2.65 -9.15
C MET A 445 4.54 3.00 -7.69
N VAL A 446 4.62 2.03 -6.78
CA VAL A 446 4.50 2.28 -5.35
C VAL A 446 5.64 3.17 -4.86
N GLY A 447 6.86 2.88 -5.29
CA GLY A 447 8.02 3.74 -5.03
C GLY A 447 7.77 5.18 -5.47
N TYR A 448 7.27 5.40 -6.69
CA TYR A 448 6.89 6.72 -7.19
C TYR A 448 5.86 7.44 -6.30
N LEU A 449 4.83 6.73 -5.86
CA LEU A 449 3.79 7.30 -5.00
C LEU A 449 4.35 7.76 -3.65
N MET A 450 5.30 7.03 -3.07
CA MET A 450 5.96 7.38 -1.82
C MET A 450 6.94 8.57 -2.01
N VAL A 451 7.68 8.61 -3.12
CA VAL A 451 8.61 9.69 -3.45
C VAL A 451 7.91 11.04 -3.62
N SER A 452 6.63 11.07 -3.95
CA SER A 452 5.87 12.31 -4.12
C SER A 452 5.93 13.26 -2.91
N THR A 453 6.16 12.73 -1.70
CA THR A 453 6.28 13.53 -0.46
C THR A 453 7.59 14.35 -0.39
N VAL A 454 8.54 14.15 -1.31
CA VAL A 454 9.79 14.95 -1.37
C VAL A 454 9.50 16.44 -1.58
N THR A 455 8.43 16.77 -2.30
CA THR A 455 8.02 18.16 -2.56
C THR A 455 7.62 18.94 -1.30
N GLU A 456 7.37 18.24 -0.22
CA GLU A 456 7.02 18.83 1.07
C GLU A 456 8.26 19.06 1.97
N ILE A 457 9.46 18.64 1.52
CA ILE A 457 10.73 18.88 2.20
C ILE A 457 11.32 20.18 1.69
N ARG A 458 11.68 21.08 2.60
CA ARG A 458 12.35 22.33 2.26
C ARG A 458 13.86 22.13 2.29
N PHE A 459 14.52 22.30 1.14
CA PHE A 459 15.97 22.21 0.97
C PHE A 459 16.64 23.59 0.89
N ASP A 460 16.07 24.60 1.57
CA ASP A 460 16.61 25.95 1.64
C ASP A 460 17.74 26.08 2.70
N GLU A 461 18.52 27.14 2.60
CA GLU A 461 19.68 27.40 3.47
C GLU A 461 19.27 27.53 4.95
N ASP A 462 18.09 28.08 5.23
CA ASP A 462 17.59 28.29 6.60
C ASP A 462 17.23 26.96 7.29
N ASN A 463 16.94 25.91 6.50
CA ASN A 463 16.46 24.61 6.96
C ASN A 463 17.50 23.49 6.83
N MET A 464 18.76 23.78 6.53
CA MET A 464 19.79 22.78 6.26
C MET A 464 19.96 21.75 7.39
N ALA A 465 19.79 22.15 8.65
CA ALA A 465 19.93 21.26 9.79
C ALA A 465 18.86 20.15 9.84
N GLU A 466 17.71 20.33 9.19
CA GLU A 466 16.67 19.32 9.00
C GLU A 466 16.73 18.66 7.62
N ALA A 467 17.09 19.42 6.58
CA ALA A 467 17.10 18.96 5.20
C ALA A 467 18.22 17.94 4.93
N ILE A 468 19.44 18.18 5.45
CA ILE A 468 20.56 17.24 5.27
C ILE A 468 20.29 15.87 5.87
N PRO A 469 19.76 15.73 7.10
CA PRO A 469 19.36 14.44 7.65
C PRO A 469 18.31 13.70 6.78
N ALA A 470 17.31 14.43 6.30
CA ALA A 470 16.31 13.87 5.41
C ALA A 470 16.94 13.39 4.07
N TYR A 471 17.82 14.20 3.48
CA TYR A 471 18.57 13.84 2.28
C TYR A 471 19.44 12.58 2.48
N LEU A 472 20.16 12.51 3.60
CA LEU A 472 20.99 11.34 3.93
C LEU A 472 20.13 10.08 4.08
N ALA A 473 18.98 10.17 4.74
CA ALA A 473 18.05 9.06 4.85
C ALA A 473 17.54 8.61 3.46
N ILE A 474 17.18 9.55 2.58
CA ILE A 474 16.70 9.29 1.22
C ILE A 474 17.73 8.53 0.39
N VAL A 475 18.98 9.00 0.40
CA VAL A 475 20.03 8.46 -0.47
C VAL A 475 20.61 7.15 0.07
N ALA A 476 20.76 7.04 1.39
CA ALA A 476 21.38 5.88 2.01
C ALA A 476 20.55 4.58 1.83
N MET A 477 19.20 4.66 1.84
CA MET A 477 18.35 3.48 1.75
C MET A 477 18.57 2.67 0.47
N PRO A 478 18.47 3.22 -0.75
CA PRO A 478 18.72 2.46 -1.96
C PRO A 478 20.21 2.13 -2.17
N LEU A 479 21.15 3.02 -1.78
CA LEU A 479 22.58 2.80 -2.00
C LEU A 479 23.18 1.72 -1.09
N PHE A 480 22.75 1.67 0.17
CA PHE A 480 23.20 0.64 1.11
C PHE A 480 22.29 -0.59 1.13
N TYR A 481 21.27 -0.60 0.28
CA TYR A 481 20.28 -1.67 0.19
C TYR A 481 19.63 -1.99 1.54
N SER A 482 19.40 -0.96 2.37
CA SER A 482 18.90 -1.10 3.73
C SER A 482 18.12 0.12 4.21
N ILE A 483 16.85 -0.08 4.56
CA ILE A 483 16.00 0.95 5.18
C ILE A 483 16.57 1.36 6.55
N SER A 484 17.04 0.39 7.33
CA SER A 484 17.60 0.63 8.66
C SER A 484 18.81 1.56 8.62
N GLU A 485 19.70 1.42 7.61
CA GLU A 485 20.86 2.28 7.44
C GLU A 485 20.45 3.72 7.13
N GLY A 486 19.47 3.91 6.25
CA GLY A 486 18.95 5.23 5.95
C GLY A 486 18.33 5.93 7.16
N ILE A 487 17.53 5.21 7.96
CA ILE A 487 16.97 5.74 9.22
C ILE A 487 18.09 6.10 10.20
N SER A 488 19.08 5.22 10.37
CA SER A 488 20.22 5.43 11.26
C SER A 488 20.98 6.71 10.91
N MET A 489 21.36 6.84 9.63
CA MET A 489 22.07 8.02 9.13
C MET A 489 21.25 9.31 9.29
N GLY A 490 19.95 9.24 9.02
CA GLY A 490 19.03 10.36 9.20
C GLY A 490 18.95 10.83 10.66
N ILE A 491 18.78 9.91 11.61
CA ILE A 491 18.66 10.23 13.04
C ILE A 491 19.99 10.73 13.61
N ILE A 492 21.10 10.06 13.33
CA ILE A 492 22.41 10.45 13.81
C ILE A 492 22.78 11.83 13.28
N SER A 493 22.65 12.06 11.98
CA SER A 493 22.98 13.35 11.36
C SER A 493 22.09 14.49 11.88
N TYR A 494 20.80 14.23 12.12
CA TYR A 494 19.88 15.20 12.71
C TYR A 494 20.39 15.70 14.07
N VAL A 495 20.72 14.76 14.97
CA VAL A 495 21.23 15.10 16.30
C VAL A 495 22.56 15.85 16.21
N VAL A 496 23.50 15.34 15.41
CA VAL A 496 24.84 15.95 15.27
C VAL A 496 24.73 17.37 14.70
N LEU A 497 23.99 17.59 13.63
CA LEU A 497 23.87 18.90 13.00
C LEU A 497 23.17 19.93 13.91
N HIS A 498 22.15 19.51 14.66
CA HIS A 498 21.50 20.40 15.62
C HIS A 498 22.44 20.79 16.79
N VAL A 499 23.27 19.87 17.28
CA VAL A 499 24.27 20.17 18.30
C VAL A 499 25.31 21.11 17.75
N LEU A 500 25.87 20.86 16.56
CA LEU A 500 26.89 21.72 15.92
C LEU A 500 26.34 23.11 15.57
N SER A 501 25.06 23.23 15.23
CA SER A 501 24.39 24.51 14.95
C SER A 501 23.98 25.27 16.22
N GLY A 502 24.33 24.79 17.43
CA GLY A 502 23.93 25.41 18.70
C GLY A 502 22.43 25.23 19.02
N LYS A 503 21.68 24.47 18.22
CA LYS A 503 20.24 24.21 18.38
C LYS A 503 19.97 22.92 19.17
N GLY A 504 20.95 22.34 19.86
CA GLY A 504 20.80 21.07 20.58
C GLY A 504 19.62 21.02 21.57
N LYS A 505 19.29 22.19 22.20
CA LYS A 505 18.14 22.28 23.10
C LYS A 505 16.76 22.06 22.41
N GLN A 506 16.68 22.17 21.08
CA GLN A 506 15.47 21.95 20.30
C GLN A 506 15.25 20.46 20.00
N VAL A 507 16.32 19.67 20.10
CA VAL A 507 16.27 18.21 19.89
C VAL A 507 15.59 17.56 21.09
N LYS A 508 14.55 16.77 20.82
CA LYS A 508 13.84 16.05 21.89
C LYS A 508 14.76 15.00 22.53
N PRO A 509 14.72 14.79 23.87
CA PRO A 509 15.61 13.85 24.56
C PRO A 509 15.63 12.44 23.96
N LEU A 510 14.47 11.97 23.49
CA LEU A 510 14.35 10.66 22.86
C LEU A 510 15.19 10.54 21.58
N MET A 511 15.35 11.60 20.80
CA MET A 511 16.22 11.59 19.60
C MET A 511 17.70 11.36 19.95
N TYR A 512 18.18 11.87 21.09
CA TYR A 512 19.53 11.58 21.58
C TYR A 512 19.69 10.10 21.94
N VAL A 513 18.68 9.52 22.62
CA VAL A 513 18.68 8.08 22.95
C VAL A 513 18.74 7.24 21.68
N LEU A 514 17.91 7.57 20.67
CA LEU A 514 17.90 6.87 19.40
C LEU A 514 19.23 6.99 18.65
N ALA A 515 19.81 8.19 18.59
CA ALA A 515 21.12 8.40 17.96
C ALA A 515 22.22 7.56 18.63
N VAL A 516 22.24 7.51 19.96
CA VAL A 516 23.18 6.65 20.70
C VAL A 516 22.98 5.19 20.39
N LEU A 517 21.72 4.71 20.36
CA LEU A 517 21.41 3.32 20.02
C LEU A 517 21.87 2.97 18.60
N PHE A 518 21.68 3.84 17.62
CA PHE A 518 22.16 3.62 16.26
C PHE A 518 23.70 3.70 16.14
N VAL A 519 24.36 4.54 16.91
CA VAL A 519 25.83 4.54 16.98
C VAL A 519 26.35 3.25 17.60
N LEU A 520 25.72 2.76 18.67
CA LEU A 520 26.06 1.47 19.26
C LEU A 520 25.84 0.32 18.27
N LYS A 521 24.79 0.37 17.47
CA LYS A 521 24.59 -0.56 16.35
C LYS A 521 25.84 -0.65 15.47
N TYR A 522 26.43 0.49 15.04
CA TYR A 522 27.62 0.49 14.19
C TYR A 522 28.91 0.04 14.89
N ILE A 523 28.95 0.08 16.21
CA ILE A 523 30.12 -0.39 16.98
C ILE A 523 30.09 -1.91 17.16
N PHE A 524 28.88 -2.49 17.29
CA PHE A 524 28.70 -3.92 17.60
C PHE A 524 28.33 -4.79 16.39
N LEU A 525 28.00 -4.17 15.25
CA LEU A 525 27.87 -4.84 13.95
C LEU A 525 29.16 -4.76 13.16
#